data_8ff7d4f16de176c306f4447af34658a2
#
_entry.id   8ff7d4f16de176c306f4447af34658a2
#
_cell.length_a   1.000
_cell.length_b   1.000
_cell.length_c   1.000
_cell.angle_alpha   90.00
_cell.angle_beta   90.00
_cell.angle_gamma   90.00
#
_symmetry.space_group_name_H-M   'P 1'
#
loop_
_entity.id
_entity.type
_entity.pdbx_description
1 polymer ?
#
loop_
_entity_poly.entity_id
_entity_poly.type
_entity_poly.pdbx_seq_one_letter_code
_entity_poly.pdbx_strand_id
1 'polypeptide(L)'
;MVADTTGTDAPGTSSIIDGVHHHQFDIVIVGAGGAGMRAAIEAGPHANTAVISKLYPTRSHTGAAQGGMAAALANVEEDNWEWHTYDTVKGGDYLVDQDAAEILAKEAIDAVLDLENMGLPFNRTPEGKIDQRRFGGHTREHGKAPVRRACYAADRTGHMILQTLFQNCVRLGINFFNEFYVLDLLMTEVTDAFGTTTERPSGVVAYELATGELHVFQAKAIIFATGGFGKIYKTTSNAHTLTGDGVGIIWRKGLPLEDMEFYQFHPTGLAGLGILLSEAARGEGAILRNVSGERFMERYTPTLKDLAPRDIVSRSMATEIREGRGAGPNKDYLYLDITHLEPAVIDEKLPDITEFARTYLGVEPYTEPVPVLPTAHYAMGGIPTNVNAEVLRSNTEVVPGLYAAGECACVSVHGSNRLGTNSLLDINVFGKRSGKSAVAYVKTAEFVPLPDNPAAGVRQLLDLVRSGDGSENIAAIRKELQDSMDRNAQIFRTDESLAEVTELIERLRARYKNIALRDKGKRFNTDLLEAVELGFLLDLAEVVVYSARSRKESRGGHMREDYPDRDDTNFLVHTMAYLVGDPESADAGEHIKLGWKPVVITNYPPMERKY
;
A
#
# COMPACT_ATOMS: atom_id res chain seq x y z
N MET A 1 -5.77 16.80 38.41
CA MET A 1 -6.55 15.59 38.75
C MET A 1 -6.62 14.77 37.47
N VAL A 2 -5.73 13.79 37.33
CA VAL A 2 -5.77 12.83 36.24
C VAL A 2 -6.85 11.82 36.62
N ALA A 3 -7.90 11.72 35.82
CA ALA A 3 -8.93 10.72 36.02
C ALA A 3 -8.32 9.33 35.72
N ASP A 4 -8.33 8.51 36.73
CA ASP A 4 -8.02 7.08 36.68
C ASP A 4 -9.12 6.39 35.85
N THR A 5 -8.84 6.08 34.59
CA THR A 5 -9.74 5.29 33.74
C THR A 5 -9.41 3.82 33.91
N THR A 6 -9.67 3.29 35.10
CA THR A 6 -9.78 1.85 35.32
C THR A 6 -11.06 1.34 34.65
N GLY A 7 -10.90 0.54 33.61
CA GLY A 7 -11.75 -0.54 33.20
C GLY A 7 -13.24 -0.28 33.08
N THR A 8 -13.68 0.08 31.87
CA THR A 8 -14.97 -0.44 31.39
C THR A 8 -14.65 -1.74 30.66
N ASP A 9 -15.10 -2.87 31.21
CA ASP A 9 -15.06 -4.16 30.54
C ASP A 9 -15.65 -4.01 29.13
N ALA A 10 -14.79 -4.00 28.12
CA ALA A 10 -15.21 -4.10 26.73
C ALA A 10 -15.93 -5.46 26.55
N PRO A 11 -16.97 -5.56 25.71
CA PRO A 11 -17.68 -6.81 25.50
C PRO A 11 -16.85 -7.78 24.64
N GLY A 12 -15.80 -8.31 25.24
CA GLY A 12 -14.95 -9.39 24.76
C GLY A 12 -14.49 -10.16 25.99
N THR A 13 -14.65 -11.47 26.01
CA THR A 13 -14.11 -12.28 27.08
C THR A 13 -12.58 -12.16 27.05
N SER A 14 -11.99 -11.61 28.10
CA SER A 14 -10.54 -11.59 28.27
C SER A 14 -10.12 -12.54 29.40
N SER A 15 -9.09 -13.34 29.16
CA SER A 15 -8.49 -14.24 30.15
C SER A 15 -6.98 -14.24 29.99
N ILE A 16 -6.25 -14.59 31.05
CA ILE A 16 -4.80 -14.78 30.98
C ILE A 16 -4.54 -16.28 31.13
N ILE A 17 -3.89 -16.86 30.11
CA ILE A 17 -3.51 -18.26 30.06
C ILE A 17 -2.00 -18.32 29.78
N ASP A 18 -1.23 -18.93 30.66
CA ASP A 18 0.25 -19.06 30.58
C ASP A 18 0.96 -17.72 30.35
N GLY A 19 0.45 -16.64 30.95
CA GLY A 19 1.00 -15.29 30.84
C GLY A 19 0.75 -14.63 29.47
N VAL A 20 -0.25 -15.10 28.73
CA VAL A 20 -0.72 -14.52 27.48
C VAL A 20 -2.16 -14.04 27.66
N HIS A 21 -2.46 -12.84 27.20
CA HIS A 21 -3.82 -12.30 27.21
C HIS A 21 -4.61 -12.87 26.05
N HIS A 22 -5.77 -13.45 26.33
CA HIS A 22 -6.67 -14.01 25.33
C HIS A 22 -7.91 -13.13 25.19
N HIS A 23 -8.23 -12.77 23.97
CA HIS A 23 -9.40 -11.99 23.57
C HIS A 23 -10.21 -12.76 22.53
N GLN A 24 -11.53 -12.54 22.51
CA GLN A 24 -12.42 -13.18 21.53
C GLN A 24 -13.33 -12.14 20.89
N PHE A 25 -13.32 -12.06 19.56
CA PHE A 25 -14.14 -11.17 18.75
C PHE A 25 -14.73 -11.91 17.56
N ASP A 26 -15.87 -11.49 17.04
CA ASP A 26 -16.38 -12.05 15.78
C ASP A 26 -15.47 -11.66 14.61
N ILE A 27 -15.03 -10.39 14.56
CA ILE A 27 -14.18 -9.85 13.50
C ILE A 27 -12.99 -9.14 14.13
N VAL A 28 -11.79 -9.50 13.66
CA VAL A 28 -10.54 -8.80 13.98
C VAL A 28 -10.00 -8.14 12.73
N ILE A 29 -9.73 -6.83 12.81
CA ILE A 29 -9.15 -6.03 11.72
C ILE A 29 -7.73 -5.66 12.10
N VAL A 30 -6.77 -6.04 11.28
CA VAL A 30 -5.34 -5.76 11.46
C VAL A 30 -4.97 -4.55 10.62
N GLY A 31 -4.77 -3.40 11.28
CA GLY A 31 -4.46 -2.12 10.65
C GLY A 31 -5.59 -1.11 10.76
N ALA A 32 -5.29 0.07 11.31
CA ALA A 32 -6.21 1.19 11.50
C ALA A 32 -5.98 2.32 10.49
N GLY A 33 -5.61 1.98 9.27
CA GLY A 33 -5.61 2.90 8.13
C GLY A 33 -7.02 3.10 7.56
N GLY A 34 -7.12 3.81 6.43
CA GLY A 34 -8.41 4.08 5.80
C GLY A 34 -9.21 2.82 5.50
N ALA A 35 -8.57 1.78 4.93
CA ALA A 35 -9.25 0.52 4.62
C ALA A 35 -9.77 -0.19 5.88
N GLY A 36 -8.94 -0.30 6.92
CA GLY A 36 -9.34 -0.98 8.16
C GLY A 36 -10.45 -0.24 8.90
N MET A 37 -10.38 1.08 9.01
CA MET A 37 -11.46 1.87 9.62
C MET A 37 -12.75 1.86 8.79
N ARG A 38 -12.62 1.86 7.45
CA ARG A 38 -13.80 1.73 6.59
C ARG A 38 -14.48 0.37 6.76
N ALA A 39 -13.69 -0.71 6.87
CA ALA A 39 -14.20 -2.05 7.21
C ALA A 39 -14.86 -2.07 8.60
N ALA A 40 -14.23 -1.45 9.60
CA ALA A 40 -14.76 -1.38 10.97
C ALA A 40 -16.10 -0.64 11.06
N ILE A 41 -16.29 0.44 10.31
CA ILE A 41 -17.55 1.18 10.24
C ILE A 41 -18.68 0.29 9.69
N GLU A 42 -18.38 -0.57 8.71
CA GLU A 42 -19.37 -1.51 8.16
C GLU A 42 -19.63 -2.70 9.11
N ALA A 43 -18.59 -3.18 9.79
CA ALA A 43 -18.68 -4.39 10.61
C ALA A 43 -19.24 -4.13 12.01
N GLY A 44 -18.81 -3.05 12.66
CA GLY A 44 -19.07 -2.79 14.07
C GLY A 44 -20.55 -2.73 14.48
N PRO A 45 -21.47 -2.17 13.68
CA PRO A 45 -22.91 -2.21 14.00
C PRO A 45 -23.53 -3.61 13.98
N HIS A 46 -22.85 -4.61 13.42
CA HIS A 46 -23.42 -5.92 13.12
C HIS A 46 -22.70 -7.09 13.79
N ALA A 47 -21.46 -6.89 14.26
CA ALA A 47 -20.61 -7.93 14.85
C ALA A 47 -19.67 -7.33 15.90
N ASN A 48 -19.31 -8.12 16.92
CA ASN A 48 -18.30 -7.71 17.89
C ASN A 48 -16.92 -7.61 17.17
N THR A 49 -16.46 -6.36 16.99
CA THR A 49 -15.33 -6.05 16.12
C THR A 49 -14.21 -5.37 16.89
N ALA A 50 -12.97 -5.85 16.71
CA ALA A 50 -11.76 -5.20 17.18
C ALA A 50 -10.88 -4.71 16.02
N VAL A 51 -10.25 -3.56 16.21
CA VAL A 51 -9.20 -3.02 15.31
C VAL A 51 -7.87 -3.00 16.07
N ILE A 52 -6.88 -3.70 15.54
CA ILE A 52 -5.53 -3.79 16.12
C ILE A 52 -4.59 -2.94 15.27
N SER A 53 -3.86 -2.02 15.89
CA SER A 53 -2.98 -1.10 15.18
C SER A 53 -1.60 -1.00 15.82
N LYS A 54 -0.56 -1.12 14.99
CA LYS A 54 0.84 -0.94 15.40
C LYS A 54 1.11 0.49 15.90
N LEU A 55 0.36 1.46 15.38
CA LEU A 55 0.41 2.87 15.76
C LEU A 55 -0.95 3.35 16.26
N TYR A 56 -0.96 4.56 16.83
CA TYR A 56 -2.22 5.27 17.05
C TYR A 56 -2.91 5.55 15.70
N PRO A 57 -4.23 5.29 15.53
CA PRO A 57 -4.91 5.27 14.23
C PRO A 57 -4.70 6.52 13.37
N THR A 58 -4.74 7.72 13.99
CA THR A 58 -4.56 8.99 13.25
C THR A 58 -3.14 9.26 12.77
N ARG A 59 -2.20 8.36 13.04
CA ARG A 59 -0.81 8.38 12.51
C ARG A 59 -0.62 7.44 11.31
N SER A 60 -1.69 6.81 10.83
CA SER A 60 -1.65 5.97 9.65
C SER A 60 -1.20 6.74 8.40
N HIS A 61 -0.52 6.03 7.51
CA HIS A 61 -0.02 6.58 6.23
C HIS A 61 -1.12 7.15 5.33
N THR A 62 -2.37 6.70 5.45
CA THR A 62 -3.52 7.31 4.75
C THR A 62 -3.55 8.83 4.93
N GLY A 63 -3.14 9.34 6.11
CA GLY A 63 -3.06 10.78 6.38
C GLY A 63 -2.05 11.55 5.53
N ALA A 64 -1.08 10.87 4.91
CA ALA A 64 -0.08 11.50 4.04
C ALA A 64 -0.55 11.67 2.58
N ALA A 65 -1.70 11.11 2.21
CA ALA A 65 -2.21 11.21 0.85
C ALA A 65 -2.83 12.60 0.59
N GLN A 66 -2.36 13.27 -0.46
CA GLN A 66 -2.67 14.66 -0.74
C GLN A 66 -3.65 14.84 -1.91
N GLY A 67 -3.65 13.90 -2.87
CA GLY A 67 -4.20 14.10 -4.20
C GLY A 67 -5.70 14.30 -4.29
N GLY A 68 -6.47 13.43 -3.70
CA GLY A 68 -7.91 13.34 -3.83
C GLY A 68 -8.39 11.92 -4.04
N MET A 69 -9.69 11.76 -4.23
CA MET A 69 -10.38 10.50 -4.47
C MET A 69 -11.18 10.58 -5.77
N ALA A 70 -10.92 9.67 -6.71
CA ALA A 70 -11.59 9.68 -8.00
C ALA A 70 -13.07 9.27 -7.88
N ALA A 71 -13.98 10.04 -8.47
CA ALA A 71 -15.37 9.66 -8.66
C ALA A 71 -15.98 10.46 -9.82
N ALA A 72 -16.67 9.80 -10.72
CA ALA A 72 -17.31 10.43 -11.88
C ALA A 72 -18.63 11.11 -11.48
N LEU A 73 -18.56 12.18 -10.64
CA LEU A 73 -19.74 12.92 -10.17
C LEU A 73 -20.36 13.81 -11.23
N ALA A 74 -19.62 14.16 -12.27
CA ALA A 74 -20.05 15.13 -13.30
C ALA A 74 -20.49 16.50 -12.72
N ASN A 75 -19.91 16.93 -11.60
CA ASN A 75 -20.26 18.18 -10.96
C ASN A 75 -19.69 19.42 -11.68
N VAL A 76 -18.52 19.28 -12.28
CA VAL A 76 -17.75 20.36 -12.92
C VAL A 76 -17.69 20.22 -14.43
N GLU A 77 -17.47 19.01 -14.91
CA GLU A 77 -17.41 18.64 -16.33
C GLU A 77 -18.23 17.37 -16.54
N GLU A 78 -18.68 17.09 -17.78
CA GLU A 78 -19.32 15.83 -18.12
C GLU A 78 -18.35 14.67 -17.88
N ASP A 79 -18.79 13.65 -17.14
CA ASP A 79 -18.02 12.47 -16.81
C ASP A 79 -18.96 11.29 -16.49
N ASN A 80 -18.46 10.05 -16.60
CA ASN A 80 -19.19 8.85 -16.23
C ASN A 80 -18.25 7.74 -15.76
N TRP A 81 -18.82 6.73 -15.08
CA TRP A 81 -18.06 5.61 -14.52
C TRP A 81 -17.41 4.72 -15.60
N GLU A 82 -17.93 4.66 -16.82
CA GLU A 82 -17.36 3.88 -17.92
C GLU A 82 -16.02 4.48 -18.37
N TRP A 83 -15.92 5.80 -18.45
CA TRP A 83 -14.66 6.49 -18.75
C TRP A 83 -13.65 6.31 -17.61
N HIS A 84 -14.13 6.31 -16.35
CA HIS A 84 -13.27 6.03 -15.19
C HIS A 84 -12.74 4.59 -15.22
N THR A 85 -13.59 3.62 -15.54
CA THR A 85 -13.17 2.20 -15.73
C THR A 85 -12.13 2.09 -16.84
N TYR A 86 -12.39 2.70 -17.99
CA TYR A 86 -11.43 2.71 -19.11
C TYR A 86 -10.07 3.28 -18.71
N ASP A 87 -10.04 4.43 -18.04
CA ASP A 87 -8.82 5.08 -17.60
C ASP A 87 -8.06 4.22 -16.56
N THR A 88 -8.79 3.52 -15.70
CA THR A 88 -8.21 2.58 -14.72
C THR A 88 -7.53 1.41 -15.43
N VAL A 89 -8.21 0.78 -16.39
CA VAL A 89 -7.69 -0.33 -17.20
C VAL A 89 -6.49 0.10 -18.04
N LYS A 90 -6.62 1.21 -18.78
CA LYS A 90 -5.54 1.78 -19.60
C LYS A 90 -4.35 2.22 -18.73
N GLY A 91 -4.62 2.86 -17.58
CA GLY A 91 -3.62 3.31 -16.63
C GLY A 91 -2.79 2.15 -16.07
N GLY A 92 -3.43 1.03 -15.74
CA GLY A 92 -2.81 -0.21 -15.29
C GLY A 92 -2.20 -1.07 -16.39
N ASP A 93 -2.06 -0.51 -17.60
CA ASP A 93 -1.46 -1.15 -18.78
C ASP A 93 -2.10 -2.48 -19.15
N TYR A 94 -3.44 -2.53 -19.04
CA TYR A 94 -4.31 -3.67 -19.33
C TYR A 94 -4.05 -4.94 -18.48
N LEU A 95 -3.22 -4.86 -17.45
CA LEU A 95 -3.03 -5.90 -16.44
C LEU A 95 -4.00 -5.70 -15.27
N VAL A 96 -5.21 -5.28 -15.55
CA VAL A 96 -6.26 -4.96 -14.57
C VAL A 96 -7.39 -5.95 -14.73
N ASP A 97 -7.83 -6.55 -13.63
CA ASP A 97 -9.09 -7.30 -13.61
C ASP A 97 -10.24 -6.31 -13.81
N GLN A 98 -10.88 -6.36 -14.98
CA GLN A 98 -11.80 -5.33 -15.44
C GLN A 98 -13.13 -5.33 -14.67
N ASP A 99 -13.53 -6.45 -14.11
CA ASP A 99 -14.67 -6.54 -13.18
C ASP A 99 -14.39 -5.77 -11.89
N ALA A 100 -13.18 -5.86 -11.34
CA ALA A 100 -12.75 -5.08 -10.18
C ALA A 100 -12.69 -3.57 -10.51
N ALA A 101 -12.18 -3.20 -11.69
CA ALA A 101 -12.15 -1.81 -12.14
C ALA A 101 -13.56 -1.22 -12.35
N GLU A 102 -14.48 -2.01 -12.88
CA GLU A 102 -15.88 -1.61 -13.05
C GLU A 102 -16.58 -1.41 -11.70
N ILE A 103 -16.37 -2.31 -10.75
CA ILE A 103 -16.86 -2.17 -9.37
C ILE A 103 -16.30 -0.90 -8.73
N LEU A 104 -14.98 -0.69 -8.82
CA LEU A 104 -14.33 0.49 -8.26
C LEU A 104 -14.96 1.78 -8.80
N ALA A 105 -15.13 1.89 -10.11
CA ALA A 105 -15.65 3.08 -10.76
C ALA A 105 -17.15 3.32 -10.48
N LYS A 106 -17.96 2.26 -10.43
CA LYS A 106 -19.39 2.36 -10.11
C LYS A 106 -19.64 2.74 -8.65
N GLU A 107 -18.92 2.09 -7.72
CA GLU A 107 -19.08 2.34 -6.29
C GLU A 107 -18.37 3.63 -5.82
N ALA A 108 -17.58 4.29 -6.69
CA ALA A 108 -16.86 5.52 -6.38
C ALA A 108 -17.80 6.66 -5.96
N ILE A 109 -18.95 6.81 -6.63
CA ILE A 109 -19.92 7.86 -6.35
C ILE A 109 -20.47 7.69 -4.94
N ASP A 110 -20.93 6.48 -4.62
CA ASP A 110 -21.47 6.17 -3.30
C ASP A 110 -20.39 6.31 -2.21
N ALA A 111 -19.14 5.93 -2.50
CA ALA A 111 -18.03 6.05 -1.55
C ALA A 111 -17.72 7.52 -1.20
N VAL A 112 -17.77 8.43 -2.18
CA VAL A 112 -17.62 9.88 -1.94
C VAL A 112 -18.80 10.42 -1.12
N LEU A 113 -20.01 10.06 -1.47
CA LEU A 113 -21.21 10.50 -0.75
C LEU A 113 -21.28 9.94 0.67
N ASP A 114 -20.84 8.70 0.90
CA ASP A 114 -20.71 8.13 2.25
C ASP A 114 -19.75 8.97 3.10
N LEU A 115 -18.59 9.34 2.58
CA LEU A 115 -17.61 10.17 3.29
C LEU A 115 -18.15 11.59 3.56
N GLU A 116 -18.85 12.18 2.60
CA GLU A 116 -19.53 13.48 2.80
C GLU A 116 -20.56 13.39 3.94
N ASN A 117 -21.40 12.36 3.94
CA ASN A 117 -22.39 12.12 4.98
C ASN A 117 -21.74 11.82 6.34
N MET A 118 -20.53 11.26 6.36
CA MET A 118 -19.73 11.06 7.57
C MET A 118 -19.08 12.37 8.07
N GLY A 119 -19.15 13.45 7.30
CA GLY A 119 -18.64 14.76 7.68
C GLY A 119 -17.31 15.17 7.01
N LEU A 120 -16.90 14.52 5.93
CA LEU A 120 -15.69 14.93 5.20
C LEU A 120 -15.90 16.30 4.52
N PRO A 121 -15.06 17.31 4.80
CA PRO A 121 -15.20 18.65 4.24
C PRO A 121 -14.55 18.75 2.85
N PHE A 122 -15.15 18.14 1.83
CA PHE A 122 -14.69 18.34 0.45
C PHE A 122 -14.76 19.81 0.03
N ASN A 123 -13.84 20.25 -0.81
CA ASN A 123 -13.93 21.55 -1.47
C ASN A 123 -15.23 21.65 -2.28
N ARG A 124 -15.76 22.88 -2.41
CA ARG A 124 -17.03 23.15 -3.06
C ARG A 124 -16.88 24.06 -4.25
N THR A 125 -17.70 23.84 -5.28
CA THR A 125 -17.92 24.82 -6.33
C THR A 125 -18.71 26.02 -5.80
N PRO A 126 -18.75 27.17 -6.50
CA PRO A 126 -19.60 28.29 -6.11
C PRO A 126 -21.08 27.92 -5.92
N GLU A 127 -21.56 26.90 -6.61
CA GLU A 127 -22.94 26.39 -6.54
C GLU A 127 -23.15 25.41 -5.36
N GLY A 128 -22.09 25.14 -4.56
CA GLY A 128 -22.14 24.27 -3.39
C GLY A 128 -21.97 22.77 -3.67
N LYS A 129 -21.71 22.37 -4.91
CA LYS A 129 -21.41 20.97 -5.25
C LYS A 129 -19.99 20.60 -4.82
N ILE A 130 -19.70 19.31 -4.63
CA ILE A 130 -18.33 18.82 -4.42
C ILE A 130 -17.49 19.21 -5.65
N ASP A 131 -16.41 19.96 -5.41
CA ASP A 131 -15.47 20.35 -6.45
C ASP A 131 -14.58 19.19 -6.87
N GLN A 132 -14.14 19.19 -8.12
CA GLN A 132 -13.31 18.16 -8.72
C GLN A 132 -12.15 18.80 -9.48
N ARG A 133 -10.95 18.20 -9.39
CA ARG A 133 -9.74 18.67 -10.09
C ARG A 133 -9.19 17.63 -11.05
N ARG A 134 -8.31 18.07 -11.95
CA ARG A 134 -7.61 17.21 -12.91
C ARG A 134 -6.50 16.42 -12.21
N PHE A 135 -6.29 15.22 -12.72
CA PHE A 135 -5.19 14.35 -12.32
C PHE A 135 -4.65 13.60 -13.55
N GLY A 136 -3.39 13.13 -13.48
CA GLY A 136 -2.76 12.43 -14.58
C GLY A 136 -3.49 11.15 -14.96
N GLY A 137 -3.71 10.99 -16.27
CA GLY A 137 -4.36 9.82 -16.84
C GLY A 137 -5.89 9.81 -16.79
N HIS A 138 -6.54 10.79 -16.12
CA HIS A 138 -8.00 10.92 -16.14
C HIS A 138 -8.48 11.62 -17.42
N THR A 139 -9.31 10.91 -18.18
CA THR A 139 -9.76 11.37 -19.49
C THR A 139 -11.26 11.19 -19.68
N ARG A 140 -11.86 12.02 -20.54
CA ARG A 140 -13.21 11.83 -21.06
C ARG A 140 -13.18 11.14 -22.42
N GLU A 141 -14.31 10.52 -22.78
CA GLU A 141 -14.53 9.90 -24.09
C GLU A 141 -13.39 8.94 -24.48
N HIS A 142 -12.97 8.07 -23.51
CA HIS A 142 -11.96 7.03 -23.74
C HIS A 142 -10.60 7.57 -24.25
N GLY A 143 -10.10 8.62 -23.60
CA GLY A 143 -8.76 9.14 -23.88
C GLY A 143 -8.69 10.41 -24.74
N LYS A 144 -9.84 11.03 -25.10
CA LYS A 144 -9.84 12.19 -26.01
C LYS A 144 -9.35 13.49 -25.37
N ALA A 145 -9.66 13.73 -24.09
CA ALA A 145 -9.23 14.94 -23.39
C ALA A 145 -9.20 14.72 -21.86
N PRO A 146 -8.38 15.48 -21.12
CA PRO A 146 -8.39 15.42 -19.64
C PRO A 146 -9.76 15.80 -19.06
N VAL A 147 -10.13 15.16 -17.92
CA VAL A 147 -11.36 15.44 -17.18
C VAL A 147 -11.08 15.70 -15.70
N ARG A 148 -11.92 16.51 -15.05
CA ARG A 148 -11.91 16.75 -13.60
C ARG A 148 -12.73 15.67 -12.90
N ARG A 149 -12.05 14.72 -12.25
CA ARG A 149 -12.66 13.56 -11.56
C ARG A 149 -12.27 13.45 -10.10
N ALA A 150 -11.15 14.03 -9.68
CA ALA A 150 -10.66 13.91 -8.34
C ALA A 150 -11.39 14.84 -7.37
N CYS A 151 -12.21 14.28 -6.47
CA CYS A 151 -12.80 14.96 -5.32
C CYS A 151 -11.73 15.18 -4.25
N TYR A 152 -11.65 16.38 -3.65
CA TYR A 152 -10.52 16.75 -2.82
C TYR A 152 -10.88 17.66 -1.64
N ALA A 153 -10.02 17.69 -0.64
CA ALA A 153 -10.00 18.66 0.45
C ALA A 153 -8.61 19.31 0.49
N ALA A 154 -8.43 20.41 -0.24
CA ALA A 154 -7.15 21.04 -0.55
C ALA A 154 -6.11 19.99 -1.02
N ASP A 155 -4.87 20.00 -0.51
CA ASP A 155 -3.84 18.99 -0.72
C ASP A 155 -3.63 18.07 0.51
N ARG A 156 -4.69 17.91 1.32
CA ARG A 156 -4.71 17.09 2.55
C ARG A 156 -5.90 16.12 2.62
N THR A 157 -6.36 15.64 1.46
CA THR A 157 -7.55 14.79 1.36
C THR A 157 -7.45 13.52 2.20
N GLY A 158 -6.31 12.84 2.20
CA GLY A 158 -6.10 11.64 3.00
C GLY A 158 -6.14 11.89 4.49
N HIS A 159 -5.60 13.02 4.96
CA HIS A 159 -5.70 13.46 6.35
C HIS A 159 -7.17 13.63 6.77
N MET A 160 -7.96 14.30 5.95
CA MET A 160 -9.38 14.52 6.23
C MET A 160 -10.18 13.21 6.21
N ILE A 161 -9.89 12.30 5.26
CA ILE A 161 -10.50 10.96 5.24
C ILE A 161 -10.18 10.20 6.53
N LEU A 162 -8.90 10.16 6.92
CA LEU A 162 -8.45 9.45 8.11
C LEU A 162 -9.14 9.95 9.38
N GLN A 163 -9.22 11.28 9.57
CA GLN A 163 -9.90 11.91 10.71
C GLN A 163 -11.40 11.61 10.70
N THR A 164 -12.05 11.73 9.54
CA THR A 164 -13.48 11.45 9.38
C THR A 164 -13.81 10.00 9.73
N LEU A 165 -13.04 9.05 9.21
CA LEU A 165 -13.26 7.62 9.50
C LEU A 165 -13.00 7.30 10.97
N PHE A 166 -11.93 7.86 11.57
CA PHE A 166 -11.62 7.64 12.98
C PHE A 166 -12.73 8.17 13.90
N GLN A 167 -13.21 9.41 13.67
CA GLN A 167 -14.32 9.99 14.44
C GLN A 167 -15.58 9.12 14.34
N ASN A 168 -15.88 8.57 13.17
CA ASN A 168 -17.03 7.70 12.99
C ASN A 168 -16.85 6.34 13.69
N CYS A 169 -15.64 5.77 13.67
CA CYS A 169 -15.33 4.57 14.46
C CYS A 169 -15.53 4.81 15.97
N VAL A 170 -15.04 5.96 16.49
CA VAL A 170 -15.23 6.35 17.89
C VAL A 170 -16.73 6.51 18.22
N ARG A 171 -17.49 7.18 17.32
CA ARG A 171 -18.95 7.36 17.49
C ARG A 171 -19.70 6.02 17.54
N LEU A 172 -19.22 5.01 16.82
CA LEU A 172 -19.80 3.66 16.80
C LEU A 172 -19.31 2.77 17.94
N GLY A 173 -18.39 3.25 18.78
CA GLY A 173 -17.83 2.47 19.89
C GLY A 173 -16.96 1.29 19.46
N ILE A 174 -16.26 1.40 18.34
CA ILE A 174 -15.35 0.36 17.86
C ILE A 174 -14.19 0.15 18.86
N ASN A 175 -13.87 -1.10 19.17
CA ASN A 175 -12.78 -1.46 20.06
C ASN A 175 -11.44 -1.32 19.36
N PHE A 176 -10.59 -0.37 19.81
CA PHE A 176 -9.24 -0.18 19.30
C PHE A 176 -8.19 -0.71 20.27
N PHE A 177 -7.27 -1.51 19.76
CA PHE A 177 -6.03 -1.92 20.41
C PHE A 177 -4.86 -1.16 19.76
N ASN A 178 -4.50 -0.02 20.37
CA ASN A 178 -3.50 0.89 19.84
C ASN A 178 -2.11 0.51 20.33
N GLU A 179 -1.10 0.59 19.46
CA GLU A 179 0.28 0.20 19.75
C GLU A 179 0.42 -1.30 20.07
N PHE A 180 -0.40 -2.09 19.38
CA PHE A 180 -0.34 -3.55 19.35
C PHE A 180 0.20 -3.99 18.00
N TYR A 181 1.35 -4.65 18.00
CA TYR A 181 2.01 -5.13 16.80
C TYR A 181 1.62 -6.59 16.52
N VAL A 182 0.80 -6.81 15.51
CA VAL A 182 0.45 -8.16 15.06
C VAL A 182 1.67 -8.79 14.40
N LEU A 183 2.06 -9.96 14.86
CA LEU A 183 3.28 -10.68 14.46
C LEU A 183 2.99 -12.03 13.81
N ASP A 184 1.82 -12.59 14.04
CA ASP A 184 1.46 -13.89 13.47
C ASP A 184 -0.05 -14.01 13.19
N LEU A 185 -0.38 -14.81 12.17
CA LEU A 185 -1.71 -15.30 11.84
C LEU A 185 -1.80 -16.75 12.29
N LEU A 186 -2.77 -17.07 13.13
CA LEU A 186 -3.02 -18.43 13.57
C LEU A 186 -3.92 -19.16 12.57
N MET A 187 -3.41 -20.26 12.03
CA MET A 187 -4.13 -21.15 11.12
C MET A 187 -4.34 -22.50 11.81
N THR A 188 -5.53 -23.09 11.64
CA THR A 188 -5.89 -24.37 12.24
C THR A 188 -6.57 -25.26 11.20
N GLU A 189 -6.18 -26.51 11.16
CA GLU A 189 -6.85 -27.51 10.32
C GLU A 189 -8.25 -27.81 10.84
N VAL A 190 -9.23 -27.69 9.97
CA VAL A 190 -10.64 -27.99 10.24
C VAL A 190 -11.12 -29.06 9.26
N THR A 191 -11.62 -30.15 9.78
CA THR A 191 -12.24 -31.21 8.98
C THR A 191 -13.75 -31.02 8.97
N ASP A 192 -14.34 -30.90 7.81
CA ASP A 192 -15.78 -30.75 7.65
C ASP A 192 -16.54 -32.09 7.83
N ALA A 193 -17.87 -32.02 7.81
CA ALA A 193 -18.72 -33.19 7.96
C ALA A 193 -18.57 -34.24 6.84
N PHE A 194 -17.92 -33.90 5.74
CA PHE A 194 -17.64 -34.80 4.60
C PHE A 194 -16.23 -35.37 4.64
N GLY A 195 -15.43 -35.03 5.69
CA GLY A 195 -14.06 -35.51 5.85
C GLY A 195 -13.01 -34.69 5.07
N THR A 196 -13.37 -33.52 4.50
CA THR A 196 -12.43 -32.64 3.83
C THR A 196 -11.74 -31.75 4.87
N THR A 197 -10.43 -31.84 4.96
CA THR A 197 -9.61 -31.01 5.86
C THR A 197 -9.13 -29.77 5.11
N THR A 198 -9.40 -28.60 5.70
CA THR A 198 -8.94 -27.31 5.20
C THR A 198 -8.33 -26.52 6.34
N GLU A 199 -7.29 -25.76 6.03
CA GLU A 199 -6.67 -24.85 6.98
C GLU A 199 -7.41 -23.51 6.99
N ARG A 200 -7.82 -23.04 8.16
CA ARG A 200 -8.63 -21.83 8.35
C ARG A 200 -8.03 -20.91 9.40
N PRO A 201 -8.20 -19.57 9.26
CA PRO A 201 -7.77 -18.63 10.28
C PRO A 201 -8.56 -18.84 11.57
N SER A 202 -7.86 -18.86 12.71
CA SER A 202 -8.44 -18.98 14.04
C SER A 202 -8.20 -17.75 14.92
N GLY A 203 -7.19 -16.92 14.60
CA GLY A 203 -6.85 -15.73 15.36
C GLY A 203 -5.56 -15.06 14.88
N VAL A 204 -5.11 -14.06 15.64
CA VAL A 204 -3.80 -13.41 15.47
C VAL A 204 -3.09 -13.30 16.80
N VAL A 205 -1.76 -13.21 16.76
CA VAL A 205 -0.91 -12.92 17.92
C VAL A 205 -0.33 -11.53 17.78
N ALA A 206 -0.50 -10.71 18.82
CA ALA A 206 0.03 -9.36 18.88
C ALA A 206 0.94 -9.16 20.09
N TYR A 207 1.90 -8.26 19.93
CA TYR A 207 2.78 -7.78 20.97
C TYR A 207 2.36 -6.37 21.36
N GLU A 208 2.00 -6.15 22.62
CA GLU A 208 1.70 -4.83 23.17
C GLU A 208 2.99 -4.06 23.43
N LEU A 209 3.17 -2.91 22.78
CA LEU A 209 4.41 -2.13 22.89
C LEU A 209 4.62 -1.55 24.29
N ALA A 210 3.53 -1.14 24.96
CA ALA A 210 3.59 -0.47 26.27
C ALA A 210 4.05 -1.40 27.40
N THR A 211 3.63 -2.65 27.37
CA THR A 211 3.90 -3.63 28.44
C THR A 211 4.96 -4.65 28.04
N GLY A 212 5.05 -4.97 26.74
CA GLY A 212 5.86 -6.06 26.22
C GLY A 212 5.21 -7.43 26.42
N GLU A 213 3.89 -7.47 26.61
CA GLU A 213 3.10 -8.68 26.79
C GLU A 213 2.55 -9.18 25.45
N LEU A 214 2.20 -10.48 25.41
CA LEU A 214 1.63 -11.11 24.24
C LEU A 214 0.11 -11.24 24.40
N HIS A 215 -0.59 -10.96 23.32
CA HIS A 215 -2.04 -11.02 23.22
C HIS A 215 -2.44 -11.94 22.05
N VAL A 216 -3.36 -12.85 22.30
CA VAL A 216 -4.00 -13.70 21.29
C VAL A 216 -5.41 -13.18 21.09
N PHE A 217 -5.76 -12.90 19.84
CA PHE A 217 -7.13 -12.48 19.45
C PHE A 217 -7.74 -13.60 18.62
N GLN A 218 -8.60 -14.40 19.23
CA GLN A 218 -9.40 -15.39 18.52
C GLN A 218 -10.50 -14.68 17.74
N ALA A 219 -10.71 -15.07 16.48
CA ALA A 219 -11.72 -14.46 15.63
C ALA A 219 -12.36 -15.48 14.67
N LYS A 220 -13.62 -15.24 14.29
CA LYS A 220 -14.29 -15.98 13.21
C LYS A 220 -13.83 -15.47 11.84
N ALA A 221 -13.59 -14.16 11.72
CA ALA A 221 -13.07 -13.53 10.51
C ALA A 221 -11.96 -12.54 10.83
N ILE A 222 -10.94 -12.48 9.96
CA ILE A 222 -9.78 -11.62 10.08
C ILE A 222 -9.62 -10.81 8.79
N ILE A 223 -9.46 -9.48 8.92
CA ILE A 223 -9.26 -8.56 7.80
C ILE A 223 -7.88 -7.94 7.93
N PHE A 224 -6.98 -8.16 6.96
CA PHE A 224 -5.72 -7.45 6.86
C PHE A 224 -5.90 -6.13 6.10
N ALA A 225 -5.45 -5.01 6.72
CA ALA A 225 -5.50 -3.66 6.17
C ALA A 225 -4.24 -2.88 6.56
N THR A 226 -3.07 -3.50 6.40
CA THR A 226 -1.79 -3.08 6.98
C THR A 226 -0.99 -2.10 6.12
N GLY A 227 -1.48 -1.78 4.92
CA GLY A 227 -0.78 -0.89 3.98
C GLY A 227 0.39 -1.57 3.26
N GLY A 228 1.17 -0.78 2.54
CA GLY A 228 2.24 -1.26 1.67
C GLY A 228 3.56 -1.58 2.37
N PHE A 229 4.62 -1.77 1.54
CA PHE A 229 5.95 -2.20 1.99
C PHE A 229 7.10 -1.36 1.40
N GLY A 230 6.87 -0.06 1.13
CA GLY A 230 7.86 0.81 0.47
C GLY A 230 9.18 0.99 1.19
N LYS A 231 9.29 0.53 2.43
CA LYS A 231 10.55 0.55 3.18
C LYS A 231 11.57 -0.47 2.71
N ILE A 232 11.27 -1.29 1.71
CA ILE A 232 12.31 -2.02 0.95
C ILE A 232 13.18 -1.08 0.13
N TYR A 233 12.69 0.14 -0.21
CA TYR A 233 13.42 1.19 -0.91
C TYR A 233 13.92 2.26 0.06
N LYS A 234 15.06 2.88 -0.26
CA LYS A 234 15.62 4.01 0.49
C LYS A 234 14.83 5.29 0.23
N THR A 235 14.65 5.61 -1.06
CA THR A 235 13.95 6.80 -1.51
C THR A 235 12.47 6.47 -1.69
N THR A 236 11.69 6.75 -0.66
CA THR A 236 10.26 6.41 -0.64
C THR A 236 9.43 7.50 0.03
N SER A 237 8.22 7.72 -0.50
CA SER A 237 7.20 8.58 0.14
C SER A 237 6.46 7.89 1.29
N ASN A 238 6.73 6.61 1.51
CA ASN A 238 6.04 5.82 2.52
C ASN A 238 6.52 6.16 3.94
N ALA A 239 5.60 6.16 4.89
CA ALA A 239 5.91 6.28 6.32
C ALA A 239 6.88 5.18 6.77
N HIS A 240 7.66 5.46 7.83
CA HIS A 240 8.63 4.50 8.37
C HIS A 240 8.02 3.16 8.79
N THR A 241 6.74 3.13 9.08
CA THR A 241 5.98 1.96 9.55
C THR A 241 5.37 1.11 8.44
N LEU A 242 5.53 1.50 7.16
CA LEU A 242 5.11 0.69 6.01
C LEU A 242 6.19 -0.32 5.63
N THR A 243 6.30 -1.32 6.47
CA THR A 243 7.31 -2.39 6.43
C THR A 243 6.77 -3.72 5.93
N GLY A 244 5.49 -3.75 5.49
CA GLY A 244 4.87 -4.91 4.85
C GLY A 244 4.54 -6.06 5.80
N ASP A 245 4.39 -5.79 7.08
CA ASP A 245 4.22 -6.82 8.11
C ASP A 245 3.06 -7.77 7.80
N GLY A 246 1.88 -7.25 7.45
CA GLY A 246 0.71 -8.08 7.11
C GLY A 246 0.93 -8.94 5.87
N VAL A 247 1.56 -8.38 4.83
CA VAL A 247 1.90 -9.13 3.61
C VAL A 247 2.92 -10.22 3.92
N GLY A 248 3.94 -9.90 4.74
CA GLY A 248 4.96 -10.85 5.19
C GLY A 248 4.41 -11.96 6.09
N ILE A 249 3.43 -11.65 6.96
CA ILE A 249 2.74 -12.66 7.78
C ILE A 249 2.01 -13.67 6.86
N ILE A 250 1.25 -13.19 5.89
CA ILE A 250 0.53 -14.04 4.93
C ILE A 250 1.51 -14.92 4.14
N TRP A 251 2.63 -14.33 3.66
CA TRP A 251 3.70 -15.05 2.98
C TRP A 251 4.27 -16.19 3.84
N ARG A 252 4.62 -15.91 5.10
CA ARG A 252 5.18 -16.90 6.04
C ARG A 252 4.19 -18.01 6.42
N LYS A 253 2.88 -17.81 6.19
CA LYS A 253 1.85 -18.85 6.34
C LYS A 253 1.68 -19.72 5.09
N GLY A 254 2.53 -19.54 4.08
CA GLY A 254 2.46 -20.31 2.84
C GLY A 254 1.31 -19.92 1.91
N LEU A 255 0.66 -18.77 2.18
CA LEU A 255 -0.33 -18.21 1.27
C LEU A 255 0.37 -17.38 0.18
N PRO A 256 -0.16 -17.37 -1.06
CA PRO A 256 0.50 -16.69 -2.16
C PRO A 256 0.49 -15.17 -2.04
N LEU A 257 1.41 -14.53 -2.77
CA LEU A 257 1.39 -13.10 -3.06
C LEU A 257 1.23 -12.88 -4.56
N GLU A 258 0.55 -11.79 -4.94
CA GLU A 258 0.23 -11.47 -6.34
C GLU A 258 0.91 -10.18 -6.78
N ASP A 259 1.45 -10.17 -8.02
CA ASP A 259 1.94 -8.97 -8.75
C ASP A 259 3.01 -8.15 -8.00
N MET A 260 3.87 -8.80 -7.24
CA MET A 260 4.84 -8.16 -6.36
C MET A 260 5.92 -7.36 -7.08
N GLU A 261 6.20 -7.63 -8.36
CA GLU A 261 7.14 -6.88 -9.20
C GLU A 261 6.65 -5.47 -9.57
N PHE A 262 5.37 -5.18 -9.42
CA PHE A 262 4.78 -3.90 -9.78
C PHE A 262 4.76 -2.95 -8.58
N TYR A 263 5.75 -2.09 -8.56
CA TYR A 263 5.87 -0.99 -7.61
C TYR A 263 5.81 0.35 -8.35
N GLN A 264 4.92 1.26 -7.95
CA GLN A 264 4.77 2.57 -8.59
C GLN A 264 5.75 3.57 -8.00
N PHE A 265 6.47 4.27 -8.88
CA PHE A 265 7.30 5.41 -8.51
C PHE A 265 6.55 6.71 -8.79
N HIS A 266 6.41 7.56 -7.75
CA HIS A 266 5.80 8.87 -7.92
C HIS A 266 6.82 9.85 -8.46
N PRO A 267 6.47 10.65 -9.50
CA PRO A 267 7.42 11.57 -10.12
C PRO A 267 8.00 12.60 -9.16
N THR A 268 7.19 13.14 -8.25
CA THR A 268 7.52 14.32 -7.45
C THR A 268 7.66 14.02 -5.96
N GLY A 269 8.71 13.30 -5.57
CA GLY A 269 9.22 13.30 -4.21
C GLY A 269 10.22 14.44 -3.99
N LEU A 270 10.27 15.04 -2.81
CA LEU A 270 11.30 16.02 -2.45
C LEU A 270 12.69 15.42 -2.57
N ALA A 271 13.59 16.10 -3.26
CA ALA A 271 14.94 15.61 -3.51
C ALA A 271 15.69 15.31 -2.20
N GLY A 272 16.32 14.13 -2.15
CA GLY A 272 17.06 13.63 -0.98
C GLY A 272 16.21 13.07 0.17
N LEU A 273 14.90 13.34 0.20
CA LEU A 273 14.00 12.94 1.30
C LEU A 273 12.90 11.96 0.88
N GLY A 274 12.46 12.03 -0.38
CA GLY A 274 11.36 11.21 -0.89
C GLY A 274 9.96 11.63 -0.39
N ILE A 275 9.84 12.69 0.41
CA ILE A 275 8.55 13.20 0.88
C ILE A 275 7.69 13.61 -0.32
N LEU A 276 6.44 13.14 -0.34
CA LEU A 276 5.52 13.35 -1.46
C LEU A 276 5.18 14.83 -1.65
N LEU A 277 5.37 15.33 -2.88
CA LEU A 277 4.63 16.47 -3.40
C LEU A 277 3.55 15.99 -4.34
N SER A 278 2.31 16.33 -4.03
CA SER A 278 1.13 15.83 -4.72
C SER A 278 1.17 16.12 -6.22
N GLU A 279 0.68 15.16 -6.99
CA GLU A 279 0.33 15.34 -8.40
C GLU A 279 -0.69 16.47 -8.63
N ALA A 280 -1.42 16.88 -7.58
CA ALA A 280 -2.30 18.05 -7.60
C ALA A 280 -1.59 19.30 -8.14
N ALA A 281 -0.31 19.51 -7.80
CA ALA A 281 0.47 20.63 -8.34
C ALA A 281 0.47 20.61 -9.87
N ARG A 282 0.72 19.46 -10.50
CA ARG A 282 0.68 19.31 -11.96
C ARG A 282 -0.73 19.47 -12.50
N GLY A 283 -1.73 19.02 -11.74
CA GLY A 283 -3.16 19.25 -12.05
C GLY A 283 -3.56 20.73 -12.06
N GLU A 284 -2.96 21.54 -11.20
CA GLU A 284 -3.16 22.99 -11.15
C GLU A 284 -2.23 23.77 -12.11
N GLY A 285 -1.33 23.08 -12.84
CA GLY A 285 -0.52 23.66 -13.89
C GLY A 285 0.98 23.70 -13.64
N ALA A 286 1.51 23.05 -12.59
CA ALA A 286 2.95 22.95 -12.37
C ALA A 286 3.66 22.24 -13.53
N ILE A 287 4.88 22.67 -13.82
CA ILE A 287 5.70 22.21 -14.94
C ILE A 287 6.95 21.50 -14.44
N LEU A 288 7.27 20.36 -15.03
CA LEU A 288 8.54 19.66 -14.79
C LEU A 288 9.63 20.22 -15.71
N ARG A 289 10.77 20.62 -15.12
CA ARG A 289 11.92 21.17 -15.84
C ARG A 289 13.21 20.45 -15.52
N ASN A 290 14.06 20.29 -16.53
CA ASN A 290 15.44 19.84 -16.36
C ASN A 290 16.38 21.00 -15.99
N VAL A 291 17.68 20.73 -15.83
CA VAL A 291 18.67 21.74 -15.43
C VAL A 291 18.79 22.92 -16.39
N SER A 292 18.46 22.74 -17.67
CA SER A 292 18.46 23.82 -18.67
C SER A 292 17.17 24.67 -18.66
N GLY A 293 16.19 24.35 -17.82
CA GLY A 293 14.88 24.99 -17.75
C GLY A 293 13.89 24.48 -18.78
N GLU A 294 14.23 23.45 -19.56
CA GLU A 294 13.36 22.85 -20.58
C GLU A 294 12.19 22.11 -19.93
N ARG A 295 10.97 22.31 -20.45
CA ARG A 295 9.79 21.49 -20.15
C ARG A 295 9.89 20.17 -20.92
N PHE A 296 10.71 19.24 -20.44
CA PHE A 296 11.11 18.03 -21.16
C PHE A 296 9.95 17.08 -21.45
N MET A 297 8.86 17.10 -20.68
CA MET A 297 7.69 16.23 -20.91
C MET A 297 7.03 16.48 -22.28
N GLU A 298 7.23 17.61 -22.90
CA GLU A 298 6.76 17.87 -24.29
C GLU A 298 7.41 16.96 -25.33
N ARG A 299 8.64 16.47 -25.07
CA ARG A 299 9.33 15.49 -25.93
C ARG A 299 8.80 14.07 -25.76
N TYR A 300 8.43 13.70 -24.54
CA TYR A 300 8.04 12.33 -24.21
C TYR A 300 6.55 12.06 -24.43
N THR A 301 5.69 13.02 -24.11
CA THR A 301 4.23 12.90 -24.19
C THR A 301 3.62 14.23 -24.66
N PRO A 302 3.63 14.51 -25.98
CA PRO A 302 3.19 15.82 -26.52
C PRO A 302 1.74 16.19 -26.18
N THR A 303 0.85 15.20 -26.00
CA THR A 303 -0.59 15.42 -25.74
C THR A 303 -0.86 15.77 -24.28
N LEU A 304 -0.45 14.93 -23.33
CA LEU A 304 -0.73 15.11 -21.91
C LEU A 304 0.38 15.82 -21.14
N LYS A 305 1.58 15.87 -21.69
CA LYS A 305 2.76 16.52 -21.08
C LYS A 305 2.95 16.08 -19.62
N ASP A 306 3.00 17.05 -18.70
CA ASP A 306 3.19 16.79 -17.26
C ASP A 306 2.04 16.02 -16.60
N LEU A 307 0.88 15.89 -17.28
CA LEU A 307 -0.29 15.10 -16.84
C LEU A 307 -0.32 13.68 -17.43
N ALA A 308 0.77 13.20 -18.01
CA ALA A 308 0.91 11.79 -18.39
C ALA A 308 0.87 10.88 -17.16
N PRO A 309 0.55 9.57 -17.32
CA PRO A 309 0.59 8.59 -16.23
C PRO A 309 1.95 8.55 -15.52
N ARG A 310 1.92 8.19 -14.23
CA ARG A 310 3.08 8.26 -13.34
C ARG A 310 4.27 7.45 -13.80
N ASP A 311 4.04 6.25 -14.32
CA ASP A 311 5.10 5.37 -14.85
C ASP A 311 5.86 6.05 -16.00
N ILE A 312 5.14 6.72 -16.90
CA ILE A 312 5.73 7.45 -18.03
C ILE A 312 6.52 8.67 -17.53
N VAL A 313 5.92 9.48 -16.65
CA VAL A 313 6.58 10.69 -16.13
C VAL A 313 7.83 10.31 -15.32
N SER A 314 7.75 9.33 -14.42
CA SER A 314 8.89 8.88 -13.61
C SER A 314 10.01 8.31 -14.46
N ARG A 315 9.68 7.53 -15.51
CA ARG A 315 10.65 7.01 -16.47
C ARG A 315 11.33 8.14 -17.26
N SER A 316 10.56 9.11 -17.73
CA SER A 316 11.10 10.29 -18.43
C SER A 316 12.05 11.09 -17.54
N MET A 317 11.68 11.32 -16.28
CA MET A 317 12.54 12.00 -15.30
C MET A 317 13.83 11.22 -15.03
N ALA A 318 13.74 9.91 -14.84
CA ALA A 318 14.91 9.07 -14.63
C ALA A 318 15.84 9.05 -15.87
N THR A 319 15.26 9.12 -17.08
CA THR A 319 16.02 9.26 -18.32
C THR A 319 16.75 10.60 -18.37
N GLU A 320 16.09 11.73 -18.06
CA GLU A 320 16.71 13.05 -17.99
C GLU A 320 17.91 13.07 -17.03
N ILE A 321 17.76 12.46 -15.85
CA ILE A 321 18.84 12.34 -14.85
C ILE A 321 20.00 11.50 -15.39
N ARG A 322 19.73 10.32 -15.95
CA ARG A 322 20.77 9.40 -16.50
C ARG A 322 21.54 10.00 -17.67
N GLU A 323 20.89 10.80 -18.49
CA GLU A 323 21.52 11.47 -19.64
C GLU A 323 22.24 12.78 -19.25
N GLY A 324 22.36 13.06 -17.95
CA GLY A 324 23.14 14.18 -17.40
C GLY A 324 22.43 15.53 -17.41
N ARG A 325 21.11 15.57 -17.66
CA ARG A 325 20.27 16.77 -17.59
C ARG A 325 19.64 16.99 -16.21
N GLY A 326 20.05 16.20 -15.21
CA GLY A 326 19.71 16.42 -13.81
C GLY A 326 20.35 17.69 -13.24
N ALA A 327 19.75 18.21 -12.19
CA ALA A 327 20.18 19.39 -11.45
C ALA A 327 20.89 19.02 -10.14
N GLY A 328 21.51 20.01 -9.50
CA GLY A 328 22.24 19.85 -8.25
C GLY A 328 23.66 19.34 -8.39
N PRO A 329 24.40 19.24 -7.27
CA PRO A 329 25.79 18.83 -7.29
C PRO A 329 26.01 17.40 -7.79
N ASN A 330 25.04 16.50 -7.54
CA ASN A 330 25.09 15.11 -7.98
C ASN A 330 24.36 14.88 -9.31
N LYS A 331 23.69 15.88 -9.86
CA LYS A 331 22.82 15.78 -11.05
C LYS A 331 21.72 14.72 -10.92
N ASP A 332 21.15 14.56 -9.72
CA ASP A 332 20.26 13.46 -9.32
C ASP A 332 18.81 13.87 -9.10
N TYR A 333 18.44 15.13 -9.38
CA TYR A 333 17.06 15.61 -9.29
C TYR A 333 16.68 16.55 -10.46
N LEU A 334 15.41 16.85 -10.57
CA LEU A 334 14.81 17.78 -11.53
C LEU A 334 14.01 18.84 -10.76
N TYR A 335 13.30 19.72 -11.46
CA TYR A 335 12.54 20.80 -10.86
C TYR A 335 11.04 20.66 -11.11
N LEU A 336 10.23 20.89 -10.07
CA LEU A 336 8.81 21.17 -10.14
C LEU A 336 8.61 22.67 -10.03
N ASP A 337 8.21 23.31 -11.13
CA ASP A 337 8.05 24.77 -11.24
C ASP A 337 6.58 25.16 -11.10
N ILE A 338 6.26 25.93 -10.05
CA ILE A 338 4.95 26.55 -9.80
C ILE A 338 5.04 28.08 -9.74
N THR A 339 6.20 28.66 -10.04
CA THR A 339 6.45 30.11 -9.93
C THR A 339 5.58 30.96 -10.84
N HIS A 340 5.01 30.38 -11.90
CA HIS A 340 4.13 31.03 -12.86
C HIS A 340 2.64 30.96 -12.49
N LEU A 341 2.28 30.21 -11.43
CA LEU A 341 0.90 30.12 -10.95
C LEU A 341 0.51 31.36 -10.13
N GLU A 342 -0.77 31.72 -10.22
CA GLU A 342 -1.29 32.81 -9.40
C GLU A 342 -1.19 32.49 -7.90
N PRO A 343 -0.69 33.40 -7.05
CA PRO A 343 -0.53 33.17 -5.62
C PRO A 343 -1.80 32.66 -4.93
N ALA A 344 -2.97 33.16 -5.30
CA ALA A 344 -4.25 32.73 -4.75
C ALA A 344 -4.55 31.24 -5.02
N VAL A 345 -4.13 30.71 -6.16
CA VAL A 345 -4.27 29.26 -6.49
C VAL A 345 -3.35 28.42 -5.61
N ILE A 346 -2.10 28.91 -5.41
CA ILE A 346 -1.13 28.22 -4.57
C ILE A 346 -1.63 28.16 -3.12
N ASP A 347 -2.09 29.31 -2.57
CA ASP A 347 -2.57 29.43 -1.20
C ASP A 347 -3.81 28.56 -0.91
N GLU A 348 -4.75 28.53 -1.86
CA GLU A 348 -6.01 27.79 -1.67
C GLU A 348 -5.84 26.27 -1.89
N LYS A 349 -5.09 25.88 -2.94
CA LYS A 349 -5.11 24.50 -3.44
C LYS A 349 -3.85 23.69 -3.12
N LEU A 350 -2.73 24.34 -2.82
CA LEU A 350 -1.42 23.72 -2.64
C LEU A 350 -0.68 24.16 -1.34
N PRO A 351 -1.39 24.41 -0.21
CA PRO A 351 -0.78 24.94 1.00
C PRO A 351 0.29 24.02 1.60
N ASP A 352 0.04 22.69 1.65
CA ASP A 352 0.99 21.73 2.23
C ASP A 352 2.23 21.55 1.33
N ILE A 353 2.08 21.63 0.02
CA ILE A 353 3.20 21.56 -0.95
C ILE A 353 4.17 22.71 -0.72
N THR A 354 3.66 23.93 -0.56
CA THR A 354 4.48 25.11 -0.25
C THR A 354 5.14 25.02 1.11
N GLU A 355 4.41 24.58 2.12
CA GLU A 355 4.95 24.41 3.47
C GLU A 355 6.06 23.35 3.50
N PHE A 356 5.90 22.23 2.80
CA PHE A 356 6.91 21.17 2.76
C PHE A 356 8.19 21.62 2.04
N ALA A 357 8.08 22.33 0.92
CA ALA A 357 9.25 22.87 0.25
C ALA A 357 10.04 23.85 1.13
N ARG A 358 9.35 24.75 1.83
CA ARG A 358 9.96 25.67 2.78
C ARG A 358 10.60 24.96 3.95
N THR A 359 9.83 24.08 4.61
CA THR A 359 10.25 23.43 5.86
C THR A 359 11.41 22.47 5.65
N TYR A 360 11.35 21.66 4.60
CA TYR A 360 12.30 20.56 4.40
C TYR A 360 13.49 20.91 3.50
N LEU A 361 13.30 21.81 2.53
CA LEU A 361 14.36 22.18 1.57
C LEU A 361 14.82 23.64 1.70
N GLY A 362 14.09 24.50 2.44
CA GLY A 362 14.37 25.93 2.52
C GLY A 362 14.10 26.67 1.21
N VAL A 363 13.28 26.09 0.33
CA VAL A 363 12.93 26.64 -1.00
C VAL A 363 11.63 27.42 -0.89
N GLU A 364 11.57 28.60 -1.53
CA GLU A 364 10.37 29.45 -1.62
C GLU A 364 9.64 29.19 -2.96
N PRO A 365 8.59 28.35 -3.00
CA PRO A 365 7.97 27.92 -4.25
C PRO A 365 7.32 29.02 -5.09
N TYR A 366 7.04 30.19 -4.51
CA TYR A 366 6.53 31.34 -5.27
C TYR A 366 7.58 31.96 -6.20
N THR A 367 8.87 31.77 -5.88
CA THR A 367 9.98 32.43 -6.59
C THR A 367 11.03 31.46 -7.11
N GLU A 368 11.04 30.22 -6.61
CA GLU A 368 12.04 29.22 -6.95
C GLU A 368 11.38 27.86 -7.24
N PRO A 369 11.83 27.13 -8.27
CA PRO A 369 11.32 25.80 -8.55
C PRO A 369 11.79 24.79 -7.49
N VAL A 370 10.92 23.84 -7.15
CA VAL A 370 11.15 22.85 -6.09
C VAL A 370 11.94 21.66 -6.62
N PRO A 371 13.09 21.27 -6.00
CA PRO A 371 13.84 20.06 -6.35
C PRO A 371 13.04 18.78 -6.08
N VAL A 372 12.88 17.95 -7.10
CA VAL A 372 12.09 16.71 -7.03
C VAL A 372 12.77 15.54 -7.76
N LEU A 373 12.49 14.31 -7.32
CA LEU A 373 12.95 13.09 -7.99
C LEU A 373 11.91 11.98 -7.90
N PRO A 374 11.94 11.00 -8.81
CA PRO A 374 11.09 9.81 -8.72
C PRO A 374 11.34 9.05 -7.43
N THR A 375 10.26 8.71 -6.70
CA THR A 375 10.32 8.08 -5.39
C THR A 375 9.39 6.88 -5.30
N ALA A 376 9.80 5.80 -4.64
CA ALA A 376 8.95 4.63 -4.41
C ALA A 376 7.70 5.05 -3.62
N HIS A 377 6.51 4.70 -4.13
CA HIS A 377 5.27 5.31 -3.65
C HIS A 377 4.16 4.34 -3.30
N TYR A 378 3.85 3.36 -4.16
CA TYR A 378 2.69 2.49 -3.99
C TYR A 378 2.96 1.07 -4.51
N ALA A 379 2.62 0.07 -3.69
CA ALA A 379 2.63 -1.33 -4.10
C ALA A 379 1.31 -1.67 -4.82
N MET A 380 1.36 -2.11 -6.09
CA MET A 380 0.19 -2.61 -6.78
C MET A 380 -0.11 -4.05 -6.41
N GLY A 381 0.93 -4.85 -6.17
CA GLY A 381 0.85 -6.23 -5.70
C GLY A 381 0.68 -6.35 -4.19
N GLY A 382 0.37 -7.56 -3.73
CA GLY A 382 0.17 -7.86 -2.32
C GLY A 382 -0.57 -9.18 -2.09
N ILE A 383 -1.41 -9.23 -1.08
CA ILE A 383 -2.25 -10.39 -0.73
C ILE A 383 -3.35 -10.54 -1.79
N PRO A 384 -3.40 -11.64 -2.57
CA PRO A 384 -4.41 -11.81 -3.62
C PRO A 384 -5.81 -11.92 -3.02
N THR A 385 -6.75 -11.17 -3.60
CA THR A 385 -8.16 -11.20 -3.21
C THR A 385 -9.09 -11.24 -4.41
N ASN A 386 -10.30 -11.74 -4.19
CA ASN A 386 -11.39 -11.52 -5.15
C ASN A 386 -12.08 -10.16 -4.90
N VAL A 387 -13.07 -9.83 -5.71
CA VAL A 387 -13.83 -8.57 -5.62
C VAL A 387 -14.64 -8.40 -4.33
N ASN A 388 -14.78 -9.44 -3.52
CA ASN A 388 -15.40 -9.40 -2.19
C ASN A 388 -14.36 -9.24 -1.06
N ALA A 389 -13.10 -8.99 -1.44
CA ALA A 389 -11.94 -8.88 -0.55
C ALA A 389 -11.59 -10.18 0.21
N GLU A 390 -12.08 -11.34 -0.25
CA GLU A 390 -11.74 -12.65 0.30
C GLU A 390 -10.34 -13.06 -0.21
N VAL A 391 -9.44 -13.46 0.70
CA VAL A 391 -8.07 -13.88 0.36
C VAL A 391 -8.08 -15.19 -0.42
N LEU A 392 -7.26 -15.24 -1.45
CA LEU A 392 -7.12 -16.41 -2.33
C LEU A 392 -5.89 -17.25 -1.94
N ARG A 393 -6.08 -18.57 -1.87
CA ARG A 393 -5.01 -19.57 -1.71
C ARG A 393 -4.42 -20.01 -3.05
N SER A 394 -5.17 -19.86 -4.11
CA SER A 394 -4.78 -20.14 -5.50
C SER A 394 -5.50 -19.16 -6.43
N ASN A 395 -5.48 -19.39 -7.74
CA ASN A 395 -6.16 -18.50 -8.69
C ASN A 395 -7.66 -18.28 -8.40
N THR A 396 -8.34 -19.21 -7.74
CA THR A 396 -9.80 -19.18 -7.52
C THR A 396 -10.24 -19.64 -6.14
N GLU A 397 -9.37 -20.32 -5.38
CA GLU A 397 -9.73 -20.89 -4.09
C GLU A 397 -9.64 -19.84 -2.98
N VAL A 398 -10.77 -19.57 -2.34
CA VAL A 398 -10.87 -18.64 -1.20
C VAL A 398 -10.42 -19.31 0.09
N VAL A 399 -9.75 -18.56 0.97
CA VAL A 399 -9.49 -18.93 2.37
C VAL A 399 -10.67 -18.44 3.22
N PRO A 400 -11.60 -19.32 3.65
CA PRO A 400 -12.81 -18.87 4.35
C PRO A 400 -12.48 -18.19 5.69
N GLY A 401 -13.01 -16.98 5.89
CA GLY A 401 -12.78 -16.19 7.09
C GLY A 401 -11.54 -15.29 7.05
N LEU A 402 -10.79 -15.28 5.94
CA LEU A 402 -9.64 -14.40 5.74
C LEU A 402 -9.91 -13.38 4.64
N TYR A 403 -9.66 -12.10 4.96
CA TYR A 403 -9.91 -10.96 4.08
C TYR A 403 -8.70 -10.03 4.04
N ALA A 404 -8.56 -9.27 2.95
CA ALA A 404 -7.60 -8.16 2.87
C ALA A 404 -8.16 -7.02 2.04
N ALA A 405 -7.80 -5.76 2.39
CA ALA A 405 -8.25 -4.57 1.68
C ALA A 405 -7.22 -3.43 1.74
N GLY A 406 -7.25 -2.55 0.74
CA GLY A 406 -6.30 -1.46 0.58
C GLY A 406 -4.93 -1.93 0.12
N GLU A 407 -3.90 -1.13 0.30
CA GLU A 407 -2.59 -1.33 -0.32
C GLU A 407 -1.85 -2.64 0.06
N CYS A 408 -2.23 -3.33 1.13
CA CYS A 408 -1.68 -4.67 1.41
C CYS A 408 -2.32 -5.77 0.57
N ALA A 409 -3.47 -5.51 -0.07
CA ALA A 409 -4.23 -6.45 -0.88
C ALA A 409 -4.01 -6.20 -2.38
N CYS A 410 -4.11 -7.27 -3.17
CA CYS A 410 -4.15 -7.21 -4.61
C CYS A 410 -5.47 -7.80 -5.12
N VAL A 411 -6.46 -6.92 -5.35
CA VAL A 411 -7.70 -7.25 -6.06
C VAL A 411 -7.53 -7.07 -7.57
N SER A 412 -6.29 -6.84 -8.02
CA SER A 412 -5.88 -6.62 -9.41
C SER A 412 -6.55 -5.40 -10.08
N VAL A 413 -7.01 -4.43 -9.29
CA VAL A 413 -7.66 -3.20 -9.80
C VAL A 413 -6.68 -2.15 -10.30
N HIS A 414 -5.41 -2.25 -9.88
CA HIS A 414 -4.36 -1.29 -10.24
C HIS A 414 -3.44 -1.78 -11.37
N GLY A 415 -3.45 -3.08 -11.64
CA GLY A 415 -2.60 -3.68 -12.67
C GLY A 415 -1.13 -3.35 -12.46
N SER A 416 -0.44 -3.03 -13.53
CA SER A 416 1.00 -2.73 -13.48
C SER A 416 1.34 -1.28 -13.11
N ASN A 417 0.33 -0.38 -13.01
CA ASN A 417 0.52 1.03 -12.66
C ASN A 417 -0.80 1.68 -12.25
N ARG A 418 -0.93 2.08 -11.00
CA ARG A 418 -2.15 2.65 -10.43
C ARG A 418 -2.46 4.03 -11.01
N LEU A 419 -3.70 4.23 -11.45
CA LEU A 419 -4.22 5.55 -11.81
C LEU A 419 -4.23 6.48 -10.58
N GLY A 420 -3.80 7.71 -10.73
CA GLY A 420 -3.80 8.72 -9.66
C GLY A 420 -5.19 8.82 -9.01
N THR A 421 -5.23 9.04 -7.69
CA THR A 421 -6.46 9.15 -6.87
C THR A 421 -7.29 7.87 -6.67
N ASN A 422 -6.99 6.77 -7.37
CA ASN A 422 -7.65 5.48 -7.13
C ASN A 422 -7.25 4.81 -5.80
N SER A 423 -6.11 5.16 -5.16
CA SER A 423 -5.75 4.52 -3.89
C SER A 423 -6.67 4.90 -2.73
N LEU A 424 -7.06 6.19 -2.63
CA LEU A 424 -8.05 6.61 -1.63
C LEU A 424 -9.45 6.08 -1.93
N LEU A 425 -9.75 5.83 -3.20
CA LEU A 425 -10.98 5.19 -3.62
C LEU A 425 -10.97 3.69 -3.25
N ASP A 426 -9.90 2.99 -3.57
CA ASP A 426 -9.70 1.57 -3.26
C ASP A 426 -9.93 1.26 -1.77
N ILE A 427 -9.27 1.99 -0.86
CA ILE A 427 -9.44 1.79 0.58
C ILE A 427 -10.89 2.00 1.05
N ASN A 428 -11.66 2.86 0.37
CA ASN A 428 -13.06 3.11 0.72
C ASN A 428 -14.00 2.06 0.11
N VAL A 429 -13.82 1.67 -1.14
CA VAL A 429 -14.65 0.67 -1.82
C VAL A 429 -14.37 -0.73 -1.28
N PHE A 430 -13.11 -1.20 -1.37
CA PHE A 430 -12.78 -2.57 -0.95
C PHE A 430 -12.69 -2.71 0.59
N GLY A 431 -12.36 -1.63 1.32
CA GLY A 431 -12.53 -1.60 2.78
C GLY A 431 -13.98 -1.81 3.21
N LYS A 432 -14.94 -1.14 2.54
CA LYS A 432 -16.38 -1.35 2.76
C LYS A 432 -16.80 -2.78 2.41
N ARG A 433 -16.35 -3.29 1.26
CA ARG A 433 -16.69 -4.64 0.80
C ARG A 433 -16.14 -5.72 1.74
N SER A 434 -14.91 -5.59 2.24
CA SER A 434 -14.33 -6.53 3.20
C SER A 434 -15.13 -6.60 4.50
N GLY A 435 -15.56 -5.44 5.03
CA GLY A 435 -16.42 -5.38 6.22
C GLY A 435 -17.76 -6.07 6.00
N LYS A 436 -18.43 -5.79 4.87
CA LYS A 436 -19.70 -6.43 4.50
C LYS A 436 -19.57 -7.95 4.33
N SER A 437 -18.52 -8.41 3.64
CA SER A 437 -18.29 -9.84 3.42
C SER A 437 -17.99 -10.58 4.73
N ALA A 438 -17.16 -9.99 5.59
CA ALA A 438 -16.87 -10.53 6.92
C ALA A 438 -18.13 -10.62 7.78
N VAL A 439 -19.00 -9.59 7.79
CA VAL A 439 -20.30 -9.63 8.50
C VAL A 439 -21.19 -10.74 7.98
N ALA A 440 -21.28 -10.92 6.67
CA ALA A 440 -22.08 -12.00 6.09
C ALA A 440 -21.56 -13.38 6.52
N TYR A 441 -20.25 -13.56 6.53
CA TYR A 441 -19.59 -14.80 6.93
C TYR A 441 -19.81 -15.13 8.42
N VAL A 442 -19.58 -14.19 9.34
CA VAL A 442 -19.62 -14.47 10.77
C VAL A 442 -21.01 -14.78 11.31
N LYS A 443 -22.08 -14.47 10.55
CA LYS A 443 -23.46 -14.84 10.92
C LYS A 443 -23.70 -16.34 11.03
N THR A 444 -22.95 -17.12 10.28
CA THR A 444 -23.08 -18.59 10.24
C THR A 444 -21.81 -19.33 10.64
N ALA A 445 -20.69 -18.61 10.73
CA ALA A 445 -19.41 -19.20 11.10
C ALA A 445 -19.30 -19.38 12.62
N GLU A 446 -18.74 -20.51 13.02
CA GLU A 446 -18.33 -20.80 14.39
C GLU A 446 -16.86 -20.42 14.60
N PHE A 447 -16.44 -20.25 15.86
CA PHE A 447 -15.03 -20.06 16.19
C PHE A 447 -14.22 -21.31 15.86
N VAL A 448 -13.13 -21.12 15.13
CA VAL A 448 -12.15 -22.18 14.88
C VAL A 448 -11.29 -22.32 16.16
N PRO A 449 -11.03 -23.56 16.65
CA PRO A 449 -10.14 -23.76 17.78
C PRO A 449 -8.76 -23.14 17.56
N LEU A 450 -8.21 -22.53 18.60
CA LEU A 450 -6.82 -22.07 18.57
C LEU A 450 -5.85 -23.28 18.62
N PRO A 451 -4.63 -23.17 18.08
CA PRO A 451 -3.56 -24.13 18.32
C PRO A 451 -3.23 -24.26 19.82
N ASP A 452 -2.68 -25.40 20.26
CA ASP A 452 -2.41 -25.68 21.68
C ASP A 452 -1.57 -24.61 22.38
N ASN A 453 -0.61 -24.01 21.72
CA ASN A 453 0.21 -22.91 22.25
C ASN A 453 0.30 -21.79 21.22
N PRO A 454 -0.76 -20.97 21.09
CA PRO A 454 -0.90 -20.05 19.98
C PRO A 454 0.18 -18.98 19.92
N ALA A 455 0.77 -18.58 21.03
CA ALA A 455 1.81 -17.55 21.10
C ALA A 455 3.25 -18.10 21.03
N ALA A 456 3.43 -19.41 20.90
CA ALA A 456 4.77 -20.04 21.00
C ALA A 456 5.74 -19.52 19.92
N GLY A 457 5.31 -19.47 18.65
CA GLY A 457 6.14 -19.01 17.54
C GLY A 457 6.57 -17.55 17.70
N VAL A 458 5.64 -16.68 18.08
CA VAL A 458 5.94 -15.25 18.33
C VAL A 458 6.87 -15.10 19.53
N ARG A 459 6.64 -15.83 20.61
CA ARG A 459 7.52 -15.81 21.78
C ARG A 459 8.94 -16.23 21.41
N GLN A 460 9.08 -17.31 20.66
CA GLN A 460 10.38 -17.79 20.18
C GLN A 460 11.08 -16.77 19.29
N LEU A 461 10.36 -16.14 18.33
CA LEU A 461 10.90 -15.09 17.46
C LEU A 461 11.43 -13.91 18.29
N LEU A 462 10.60 -13.38 19.19
CA LEU A 462 10.97 -12.23 20.01
C LEU A 462 12.13 -12.55 20.96
N ASP A 463 12.16 -13.74 21.55
CA ASP A 463 13.24 -14.16 22.42
C ASP A 463 14.55 -14.38 21.65
N LEU A 464 14.49 -14.98 20.46
CA LEU A 464 15.64 -15.16 19.57
C LEU A 464 16.25 -13.79 19.19
N VAL A 465 15.44 -12.88 18.69
CA VAL A 465 15.89 -11.54 18.27
C VAL A 465 16.44 -10.74 19.46
N ARG A 466 15.76 -10.76 20.61
CA ARG A 466 16.16 -10.01 21.80
C ARG A 466 17.42 -10.58 22.49
N SER A 467 17.57 -11.90 22.52
CA SER A 467 18.73 -12.56 23.16
C SER A 467 19.96 -12.58 22.26
N GLY A 468 19.82 -12.28 20.96
CA GLY A 468 20.94 -12.25 20.01
C GLY A 468 22.11 -11.42 20.55
N ASP A 469 23.30 -11.98 20.53
CA ASP A 469 24.57 -11.38 20.98
C ASP A 469 25.61 -11.28 19.83
N GLY A 470 25.12 -11.34 18.60
CA GLY A 470 25.90 -11.23 17.38
C GLY A 470 26.62 -9.88 17.23
N SER A 471 27.29 -9.70 16.11
CA SER A 471 28.06 -8.48 15.80
C SER A 471 27.39 -7.58 14.77
N GLU A 472 26.29 -8.02 14.16
CA GLU A 472 25.63 -7.32 13.06
C GLU A 472 24.65 -6.25 13.54
N ASN A 473 24.63 -5.14 12.80
CA ASN A 473 23.76 -4.00 13.08
C ASN A 473 22.57 -3.98 12.13
N ILE A 474 21.35 -3.96 12.67
CA ILE A 474 20.10 -3.95 11.88
C ILE A 474 20.01 -2.75 10.93
N ALA A 475 20.47 -1.57 11.35
CA ALA A 475 20.44 -0.37 10.49
C ALA A 475 21.41 -0.49 9.30
N ALA A 476 22.57 -1.15 9.48
CA ALA A 476 23.51 -1.40 8.40
C ALA A 476 22.93 -2.38 7.37
N ILE A 477 22.33 -3.48 7.83
CA ILE A 477 21.67 -4.46 6.94
C ILE A 477 20.53 -3.79 6.15
N ARG A 478 19.66 -3.03 6.85
CA ARG A 478 18.56 -2.28 6.21
C ARG A 478 19.07 -1.31 5.17
N LYS A 479 20.13 -0.56 5.50
CA LYS A 479 20.71 0.42 4.57
C LYS A 479 21.26 -0.25 3.31
N GLU A 480 21.96 -1.37 3.43
CA GLU A 480 22.50 -2.11 2.27
C GLU A 480 21.37 -2.66 1.39
N LEU A 481 20.31 -3.22 1.98
CA LEU A 481 19.11 -3.63 1.24
C LEU A 481 18.52 -2.46 0.46
N GLN A 482 18.24 -1.35 1.14
CA GLN A 482 17.60 -0.17 0.56
C GLN A 482 18.45 0.49 -0.52
N ASP A 483 19.75 0.63 -0.31
CA ASP A 483 20.67 1.19 -1.31
C ASP A 483 20.76 0.30 -2.58
N SER A 484 20.67 -1.02 -2.43
CA SER A 484 20.67 -1.96 -3.55
C SER A 484 19.33 -1.96 -4.28
N MET A 485 18.21 -1.95 -3.56
CA MET A 485 16.88 -1.85 -4.17
C MET A 485 16.72 -0.56 -4.98
N ASP A 486 17.19 0.58 -4.47
CA ASP A 486 17.16 1.85 -5.19
C ASP A 486 18.04 1.83 -6.46
N ARG A 487 19.19 1.16 -6.42
CA ARG A 487 20.11 1.11 -7.56
C ARG A 487 19.68 0.12 -8.63
N ASN A 488 19.22 -1.06 -8.22
CA ASN A 488 19.13 -2.23 -9.08
C ASN A 488 17.70 -2.71 -9.38
N ALA A 489 16.72 -2.30 -8.59
CA ALA A 489 15.33 -2.78 -8.68
C ALA A 489 14.28 -1.64 -8.69
N GLN A 490 14.70 -0.42 -9.00
CA GLN A 490 13.84 0.75 -9.10
C GLN A 490 13.09 0.81 -10.46
N ILE A 491 13.20 1.93 -11.19
CA ILE A 491 12.50 2.17 -12.46
C ILE A 491 13.10 1.31 -13.58
N PHE A 492 14.43 1.33 -13.73
CA PHE A 492 15.13 0.54 -14.75
C PHE A 492 15.73 -0.72 -14.14
N ARG A 493 15.49 -1.85 -14.78
CA ARG A 493 15.88 -3.19 -14.30
C ARG A 493 16.47 -4.00 -15.45
N THR A 494 17.45 -4.85 -15.13
CA THR A 494 17.98 -5.87 -16.03
C THR A 494 18.07 -7.20 -15.27
N ASP A 495 18.24 -8.33 -15.96
CA ASP A 495 18.48 -9.61 -15.28
C ASP A 495 19.73 -9.55 -14.38
N GLU A 496 20.79 -8.89 -14.86
CA GLU A 496 22.04 -8.71 -14.10
C GLU A 496 21.82 -7.88 -12.84
N SER A 497 21.18 -6.71 -12.94
CA SER A 497 20.92 -5.85 -11.79
C SER A 497 20.04 -6.52 -10.74
N LEU A 498 19.01 -7.27 -11.17
CA LEU A 498 18.12 -8.01 -10.27
C LEU A 498 18.84 -9.23 -9.65
N ALA A 499 19.74 -9.90 -10.37
CA ALA A 499 20.58 -10.97 -9.83
C ALA A 499 21.48 -10.47 -8.69
N GLU A 500 22.13 -9.31 -8.85
CA GLU A 500 22.92 -8.70 -7.77
C GLU A 500 22.13 -8.49 -6.49
N VAL A 501 20.86 -8.06 -6.60
CA VAL A 501 19.98 -7.90 -5.42
C VAL A 501 19.66 -9.26 -4.80
N THR A 502 19.38 -10.28 -5.60
CA THR A 502 19.11 -11.64 -5.09
C THR A 502 20.29 -12.14 -4.25
N GLU A 503 21.50 -12.10 -4.79
CA GLU A 503 22.71 -12.51 -4.08
C GLU A 503 22.97 -11.66 -2.82
N LEU A 504 22.66 -10.37 -2.86
CA LEU A 504 22.78 -9.52 -1.68
C LEU A 504 21.79 -9.95 -0.58
N ILE A 505 20.52 -10.22 -0.93
CA ILE A 505 19.50 -10.62 0.05
C ILE A 505 19.93 -11.91 0.77
N GLU A 506 20.50 -12.89 0.08
CA GLU A 506 21.06 -14.10 0.70
C GLU A 506 22.11 -13.76 1.77
N ARG A 507 23.07 -12.90 1.41
CA ARG A 507 24.10 -12.46 2.37
C ARG A 507 23.50 -11.68 3.54
N LEU A 508 22.50 -10.83 3.29
CA LEU A 508 21.82 -10.06 4.33
C LEU A 508 21.00 -10.95 5.26
N ARG A 509 20.36 -12.02 4.76
CA ARG A 509 19.67 -13.02 5.58
C ARG A 509 20.64 -13.75 6.53
N ALA A 510 21.81 -14.15 6.02
CA ALA A 510 22.84 -14.77 6.85
C ALA A 510 23.33 -13.83 7.96
N ARG A 511 23.53 -12.55 7.65
CA ARG A 511 23.90 -11.52 8.63
C ARG A 511 22.78 -11.20 9.60
N TYR A 512 21.53 -11.19 9.14
CA TYR A 512 20.35 -10.99 10.00
C TYR A 512 20.25 -12.05 11.11
N LYS A 513 20.66 -13.30 10.86
CA LYS A 513 20.75 -14.34 11.91
C LYS A 513 21.79 -14.05 13.00
N ASN A 514 22.72 -13.11 12.75
CA ASN A 514 23.80 -12.73 13.68
C ASN A 514 23.66 -11.28 14.21
N ILE A 515 22.44 -10.77 14.31
CA ILE A 515 22.18 -9.43 14.84
C ILE A 515 22.30 -9.36 16.35
N ALA A 516 22.62 -8.17 16.85
CA ALA A 516 22.56 -7.85 18.27
C ALA A 516 21.76 -6.57 18.49
N LEU A 517 20.74 -6.64 19.33
CA LEU A 517 20.00 -5.46 19.77
C LEU A 517 20.77 -4.73 20.87
N ARG A 518 20.72 -3.39 20.85
CA ARG A 518 21.27 -2.55 21.93
C ARG A 518 20.34 -2.52 23.12
N ASP A 519 19.03 -2.38 22.87
CA ASP A 519 18.00 -2.44 23.89
C ASP A 519 17.49 -3.88 24.05
N LYS A 520 17.67 -4.46 25.24
CA LYS A 520 17.18 -5.79 25.63
C LYS A 520 15.85 -5.73 26.40
N GLY A 521 15.30 -4.53 26.61
CA GLY A 521 14.02 -4.31 27.28
C GLY A 521 12.84 -4.88 26.49
N LYS A 522 11.67 -4.88 27.13
CA LYS A 522 10.43 -5.33 26.50
C LYS A 522 9.50 -4.17 26.14
N ARG A 523 9.54 -3.08 26.93
CA ARG A 523 8.58 -1.97 26.82
C ARG A 523 9.09 -0.93 25.84
N PHE A 524 8.25 -0.54 24.86
CA PHE A 524 8.58 0.43 23.82
C PHE A 524 9.96 0.22 23.18
N ASN A 525 10.36 -1.04 23.01
CA ASN A 525 11.63 -1.40 22.42
C ASN A 525 11.56 -1.27 20.89
N THR A 526 11.94 -0.10 20.37
CA THR A 526 11.96 0.16 18.93
C THR A 526 13.04 -0.63 18.20
N ASP A 527 14.17 -0.95 18.86
CA ASP A 527 15.21 -1.83 18.29
C ASP A 527 14.64 -3.22 17.96
N LEU A 528 13.85 -3.79 18.89
CA LEU A 528 13.19 -5.07 18.70
C LEU A 528 12.19 -5.02 17.53
N LEU A 529 11.36 -3.97 17.49
CA LEU A 529 10.38 -3.78 16.41
C LEU A 529 11.07 -3.68 15.05
N GLU A 530 12.08 -2.81 14.94
CA GLU A 530 12.84 -2.62 13.71
C GLU A 530 13.59 -3.87 13.24
N ALA A 531 14.04 -4.69 14.17
CA ALA A 531 14.66 -5.97 13.84
C ALA A 531 13.64 -6.96 13.24
N VAL A 532 12.46 -7.07 13.83
CA VAL A 532 11.39 -7.93 13.29
C VAL A 532 10.90 -7.42 11.93
N GLU A 533 10.70 -6.10 11.79
CA GLU A 533 10.33 -5.45 10.52
C GLU A 533 11.36 -5.73 9.42
N LEU A 534 12.66 -5.70 9.74
CA LEU A 534 13.72 -6.01 8.78
C LEU A 534 13.60 -7.44 8.23
N GLY A 535 13.18 -8.40 9.04
CA GLY A 535 12.91 -9.76 8.59
C GLY A 535 11.81 -9.80 7.51
N PHE A 536 10.70 -9.07 7.70
CA PHE A 536 9.65 -8.96 6.69
C PHE A 536 10.12 -8.20 5.44
N LEU A 537 10.92 -7.15 5.59
CA LEU A 537 11.47 -6.41 4.44
C LEU A 537 12.39 -7.28 3.57
N LEU A 538 13.20 -8.15 4.18
CA LEU A 538 14.04 -9.11 3.45
C LEU A 538 13.18 -10.11 2.67
N ASP A 539 12.12 -10.65 3.29
CA ASP A 539 11.21 -11.59 2.62
C ASP A 539 10.54 -10.93 1.41
N LEU A 540 9.96 -9.74 1.59
CA LEU A 540 9.21 -9.07 0.53
C LEU A 540 10.12 -8.55 -0.60
N ALA A 541 11.32 -8.04 -0.28
CA ALA A 541 12.29 -7.63 -1.29
C ALA A 541 12.70 -8.82 -2.18
N GLU A 542 12.88 -10.00 -1.60
CA GLU A 542 13.18 -11.22 -2.34
C GLU A 542 12.05 -11.60 -3.30
N VAL A 543 10.79 -11.62 -2.83
CA VAL A 543 9.64 -11.91 -3.69
C VAL A 543 9.51 -10.90 -4.83
N VAL A 544 9.70 -9.60 -4.54
CA VAL A 544 9.68 -8.52 -5.56
C VAL A 544 10.72 -8.78 -6.64
N VAL A 545 11.97 -9.06 -6.24
CA VAL A 545 13.08 -9.25 -7.18
C VAL A 545 12.92 -10.54 -7.98
N TYR A 546 12.50 -11.62 -7.33
CA TYR A 546 12.27 -12.91 -7.98
C TYR A 546 11.15 -12.82 -9.03
N SER A 547 10.04 -12.17 -8.69
CA SER A 547 8.93 -11.92 -9.62
C SER A 547 9.38 -11.03 -10.79
N ALA A 548 10.14 -9.96 -10.51
CA ALA A 548 10.67 -9.04 -11.52
C ALA A 548 11.63 -9.71 -12.52
N ARG A 549 12.50 -10.62 -12.06
CA ARG A 549 13.39 -11.38 -12.94
C ARG A 549 12.63 -12.31 -13.88
N SER A 550 11.55 -12.90 -13.40
CA SER A 550 10.78 -13.88 -14.14
C SER A 550 9.87 -13.25 -15.19
N ARG A 551 9.43 -12.00 -15.01
CA ARG A 551 8.63 -11.26 -15.98
C ARG A 551 9.53 -10.60 -17.03
N LYS A 552 9.64 -11.25 -18.18
CA LYS A 552 10.53 -10.84 -19.31
C LYS A 552 9.81 -9.92 -20.30
N GLU A 553 9.25 -8.84 -19.79
CA GLU A 553 8.60 -7.76 -20.56
C GLU A 553 8.78 -6.44 -19.83
N SER A 554 8.36 -5.32 -20.46
CA SER A 554 8.18 -4.03 -19.83
C SER A 554 6.70 -3.63 -19.85
N ARG A 555 6.12 -3.37 -18.64
CA ARG A 555 4.70 -3.02 -18.49
C ARG A 555 4.52 -2.10 -17.28
N GLY A 556 3.89 -0.93 -17.48
CA GLY A 556 3.60 0.00 -16.39
C GLY A 556 4.82 0.38 -15.54
N GLY A 557 4.76 0.08 -14.25
CA GLY A 557 5.85 0.33 -13.29
C GLY A 557 7.03 -0.63 -13.39
N HIS A 558 6.92 -1.71 -14.17
CA HIS A 558 7.99 -2.68 -14.40
C HIS A 558 8.67 -2.43 -15.74
N MET A 559 9.91 -1.91 -15.72
CA MET A 559 10.68 -1.63 -16.92
C MET A 559 11.95 -2.48 -16.95
N ARG A 560 12.02 -3.39 -17.92
CA ARG A 560 13.16 -4.25 -18.22
C ARG A 560 13.92 -3.69 -19.44
N GLU A 561 15.13 -3.19 -19.23
CA GLU A 561 15.94 -2.67 -20.35
C GLU A 561 16.39 -3.78 -21.31
N ASP A 562 16.53 -5.00 -20.78
CA ASP A 562 16.82 -6.21 -21.57
C ASP A 562 15.58 -6.83 -22.25
N TYR A 563 14.35 -6.41 -21.86
CA TYR A 563 13.07 -6.76 -22.48
C TYR A 563 12.17 -5.52 -22.54
N PRO A 564 12.47 -4.54 -23.42
CA PRO A 564 11.86 -3.20 -23.39
C PRO A 564 10.39 -3.18 -23.84
N ASP A 565 9.95 -4.20 -24.56
CA ASP A 565 8.62 -4.26 -25.14
C ASP A 565 7.62 -4.93 -24.20
N ARG A 566 6.34 -4.54 -24.31
CA ARG A 566 5.21 -5.22 -23.68
C ARG A 566 4.86 -6.49 -24.47
N ASP A 567 4.64 -7.59 -23.79
CA ASP A 567 4.33 -8.88 -24.39
C ASP A 567 2.96 -9.41 -23.92
N ASP A 568 1.91 -9.05 -24.65
CA ASP A 568 0.56 -9.48 -24.33
C ASP A 568 0.31 -10.98 -24.63
N THR A 569 1.20 -11.65 -25.38
CA THR A 569 1.06 -13.07 -25.71
C THR A 569 1.47 -13.95 -24.54
N ASN A 570 2.56 -13.61 -23.87
CA ASN A 570 3.13 -14.45 -22.82
C ASN A 570 2.86 -13.88 -21.41
N PHE A 571 2.70 -12.56 -21.26
CA PHE A 571 2.67 -11.89 -19.97
C PHE A 571 1.40 -11.05 -19.68
N LEU A 572 0.31 -11.21 -20.46
CA LEU A 572 -0.99 -10.67 -20.05
C LEU A 572 -1.62 -11.57 -18.99
N VAL A 573 -0.90 -11.76 -17.90
CA VAL A 573 -1.25 -12.62 -16.76
C VAL A 573 -0.69 -12.01 -15.48
N HIS A 574 -1.37 -12.19 -14.37
CA HIS A 574 -0.86 -11.85 -13.05
C HIS A 574 0.19 -12.87 -12.59
N THR A 575 1.19 -12.40 -11.88
CA THR A 575 2.21 -13.23 -11.24
C THR A 575 1.72 -13.69 -9.87
N MET A 576 1.71 -15.01 -9.63
CA MET A 576 1.40 -15.59 -8.32
C MET A 576 2.66 -16.21 -7.74
N ALA A 577 3.16 -15.65 -6.65
CA ALA A 577 4.32 -16.19 -5.93
C ALA A 577 3.86 -17.11 -4.79
N TYR A 578 4.43 -18.32 -4.71
CA TYR A 578 4.16 -19.32 -3.69
C TYR A 578 5.42 -19.66 -2.91
N LEU A 579 5.32 -19.74 -1.60
CA LEU A 579 6.35 -20.28 -0.73
C LEU A 579 6.28 -21.82 -0.75
N VAL A 580 7.31 -22.49 -1.24
CA VAL A 580 7.29 -23.96 -1.46
C VAL A 580 8.35 -24.72 -0.67
N GLY A 581 9.22 -24.02 0.06
CA GLY A 581 10.31 -24.58 0.86
C GLY A 581 10.56 -23.79 2.12
N ASP A 582 11.58 -24.17 2.87
CA ASP A 582 12.04 -23.42 4.03
C ASP A 582 12.84 -22.19 3.58
N PRO A 583 12.37 -20.96 3.83
CA PRO A 583 13.13 -19.75 3.51
C PRO A 583 14.47 -19.64 4.26
N GLU A 584 14.70 -20.52 5.25
CA GLU A 584 15.98 -20.64 5.95
C GLU A 584 16.94 -21.64 5.28
N SER A 585 16.49 -22.36 4.21
CA SER A 585 17.37 -23.23 3.42
C SER A 585 18.45 -22.44 2.68
N ALA A 586 19.56 -23.10 2.37
CA ALA A 586 20.77 -22.43 1.91
C ALA A 586 20.73 -21.92 0.46
N ASP A 587 19.72 -22.30 -0.33
CA ASP A 587 19.66 -22.02 -1.75
C ASP A 587 18.56 -20.97 -2.05
N ALA A 588 18.98 -19.74 -2.34
CA ALA A 588 18.07 -18.65 -2.67
C ALA A 588 17.24 -18.95 -3.92
N GLY A 589 15.95 -18.66 -3.81
CA GLY A 589 14.99 -18.81 -4.90
C GLY A 589 14.43 -20.22 -5.10
N GLU A 590 15.00 -21.28 -4.52
CA GLU A 590 14.40 -22.62 -4.57
C GLU A 590 13.12 -22.72 -3.73
N HIS A 591 12.94 -21.84 -2.75
CA HIS A 591 11.74 -21.78 -1.91
C HIS A 591 10.62 -20.91 -2.51
N ILE A 592 10.84 -20.21 -3.63
CA ILE A 592 9.82 -19.42 -4.32
C ILE A 592 9.45 -20.09 -5.64
N LYS A 593 8.17 -20.40 -5.81
CA LYS A 593 7.62 -20.88 -7.08
C LYS A 593 6.64 -19.87 -7.64
N LEU A 594 6.76 -19.55 -8.93
CA LEU A 594 5.81 -18.68 -9.60
C LEU A 594 4.75 -19.49 -10.35
N GLY A 595 3.53 -18.97 -10.29
CA GLY A 595 2.40 -19.36 -11.11
C GLY A 595 1.83 -18.15 -11.83
N TRP A 596 0.83 -18.38 -12.68
CA TRP A 596 0.20 -17.34 -13.47
C TRP A 596 -1.32 -17.41 -13.30
N LYS A 597 -1.95 -16.24 -13.09
CA LYS A 597 -3.41 -16.10 -13.03
C LYS A 597 -3.86 -15.28 -14.25
N PRO A 598 -4.83 -15.76 -15.06
CA PRO A 598 -5.36 -15.00 -16.17
C PRO A 598 -5.97 -13.65 -15.72
N VAL A 599 -5.77 -12.60 -16.51
CA VAL A 599 -6.45 -11.31 -16.32
C VAL A 599 -7.92 -11.44 -16.73
N VAL A 600 -8.83 -10.88 -15.95
CA VAL A 600 -10.25 -10.79 -16.27
C VAL A 600 -10.49 -9.67 -17.27
N ILE A 601 -10.76 -9.99 -18.52
CA ILE A 601 -11.04 -9.03 -19.60
C ILE A 601 -12.52 -9.06 -19.92
N THR A 602 -13.21 -7.92 -19.83
CA THR A 602 -14.63 -7.79 -20.13
C THR A 602 -14.87 -6.92 -21.37
N ASN A 603 -14.54 -5.62 -21.30
CA ASN A 603 -14.93 -4.62 -22.31
C ASN A 603 -13.73 -4.01 -23.05
N TYR A 604 -12.54 -4.05 -22.49
CA TYR A 604 -11.39 -3.30 -23.00
C TYR A 604 -10.22 -4.25 -23.34
N PRO A 605 -10.16 -4.77 -24.59
CA PRO A 605 -9.01 -5.58 -25.01
C PRO A 605 -7.72 -4.75 -24.99
N PRO A 606 -6.55 -5.39 -24.78
CA PRO A 606 -5.27 -4.70 -24.79
C PRO A 606 -5.03 -3.89 -26.06
N MET A 607 -4.63 -2.64 -25.88
CA MET A 607 -4.26 -1.71 -26.95
C MET A 607 -2.95 -1.01 -26.62
N GLU A 608 -2.31 -0.43 -27.60
CA GLU A 608 -1.15 0.43 -27.39
C GLU A 608 -1.52 1.65 -26.53
N ARG A 609 -0.75 1.92 -25.48
CA ARG A 609 -0.94 3.11 -24.63
C ARG A 609 -0.36 4.35 -25.31
N LYS A 610 -1.21 5.22 -25.83
CA LYS A 610 -0.85 6.54 -26.40
C LYS A 610 -1.40 7.67 -25.52
N TYR A 611 -0.54 8.68 -25.24
CA TYR A 611 -0.84 9.82 -24.38
C TYR A 611 -0.34 11.15 -24.97
#